data_e2bf7d7108457393d96d108c694afeae
#
_entry.id   e2bf7d7108457393d96d108c694afeae
#
_cell.length_a   1.000
_cell.length_b   1.000
_cell.length_c   1.000
_cell.angle_alpha   90.00
_cell.angle_beta   90.00
_cell.angle_gamma   90.00
#
_symmetry.space_group_name_H-M   'P 1'
#
loop_
_entity.id
_entity.type
_entity.pdbx_description
1 polymer ?
#
loop_
_entity_poly.entity_id
_entity_poly.type
_entity_poly.pdbx_seq_one_letter_code
_entity_poly.pdbx_strand_id
1 'polypeptide(L)'
;QSSAKLLLFTSALFMGGAIILRMDMLMSMFITLALYVFYRMYSGRERKYDKYLLPLCIFLAIFSKGPIGIIIPVVSILTFLTIKGKIKDSGKYLGFRTWGILLLLCSVWFSLVWVEAGNSYLNDLLFNQTFNRAVSSFHHKEPFYYYFQVFWYSFAPWSILFFALILLGIKNKLIKTDIDKLFLTVVLTSFLVLSIVSAK
;
A
#
# COMPACT_ATOMS: atom_id res chain seq x y z
N GLN A 1 8.25 19.85 -8.38
CA GLN A 1 8.09 19.37 -6.99
C GLN A 1 7.08 20.18 -6.19
N SER A 2 7.08 21.51 -6.29
CA SER A 2 6.13 22.38 -5.57
C SER A 2 4.67 22.14 -5.96
N SER A 3 4.38 21.97 -7.25
CA SER A 3 3.03 21.70 -7.75
C SER A 3 2.45 20.37 -7.22
N ALA A 4 3.25 19.32 -7.15
CA ALA A 4 2.78 18.02 -6.63
C ALA A 4 2.42 18.09 -5.13
N LYS A 5 3.20 18.85 -4.35
CA LYS A 5 2.88 19.10 -2.93
C LYS A 5 1.58 19.88 -2.79
N LEU A 6 1.39 20.90 -3.61
CA LEU A 6 0.19 21.73 -3.58
C LEU A 6 -1.06 20.91 -3.94
N LEU A 7 -1.00 20.10 -4.98
CA LEU A 7 -2.08 19.18 -5.36
C LEU A 7 -2.43 18.20 -4.23
N LEU A 8 -1.42 17.65 -3.54
CA LEU A 8 -1.64 16.73 -2.44
C LEU A 8 -2.30 17.42 -1.25
N PHE A 9 -1.75 18.57 -0.80
CA PHE A 9 -2.27 19.29 0.35
C PHE A 9 -3.64 19.95 0.13
N THR A 10 -4.05 20.15 -1.12
CA THR A 10 -5.36 20.71 -1.44
C THR A 10 -6.39 19.66 -1.86
N SER A 11 -6.04 18.37 -1.87
CA SER A 11 -7.01 17.32 -2.12
C SER A 11 -7.90 17.07 -0.88
N ALA A 12 -9.21 16.92 -1.10
CA ALA A 12 -10.20 16.80 -0.04
C ALA A 12 -9.94 15.61 0.90
N LEU A 13 -9.57 14.45 0.34
CA LEU A 13 -9.30 13.25 1.14
C LEU A 13 -8.04 13.41 2.01
N PHE A 14 -6.99 14.03 1.46
CA PHE A 14 -5.74 14.22 2.21
C PHE A 14 -5.94 15.20 3.36
N MET A 15 -6.59 16.33 3.11
CA MET A 15 -6.93 17.30 4.15
C MET A 15 -7.88 16.71 5.20
N GLY A 16 -8.95 16.05 4.78
CA GLY A 16 -9.88 15.39 5.69
C GLY A 16 -9.20 14.31 6.52
N GLY A 17 -8.34 13.48 5.91
CA GLY A 17 -7.59 12.44 6.60
C GLY A 17 -6.53 12.97 7.56
N ALA A 18 -5.93 14.12 7.27
CA ALA A 18 -4.96 14.77 8.14
C ALA A 18 -5.61 15.39 9.39
N ILE A 19 -6.82 15.93 9.25
CA ILE A 19 -7.60 16.53 10.36
C ILE A 19 -8.22 15.43 11.22
N ILE A 20 -8.80 14.43 10.60
CA ILE A 20 -9.42 13.29 11.29
C ILE A 20 -8.37 12.19 11.39
N LEU A 21 -7.65 12.07 12.47
CA LEU A 21 -6.56 11.11 12.69
C LEU A 21 -6.96 9.67 12.28
N ARG A 22 -6.80 9.33 11.00
CA ARG A 22 -7.19 8.03 10.43
C ARG A 22 -5.99 7.11 10.28
N MET A 23 -6.14 5.86 10.71
CA MET A 23 -5.13 4.80 10.52
C MET A 23 -4.77 4.57 9.05
N ASP A 24 -5.69 4.92 8.13
CA ASP A 24 -5.47 4.84 6.68
C ASP A 24 -4.31 5.72 6.20
N MET A 25 -4.16 6.91 6.77
CA MET A 25 -3.06 7.82 6.44
C MET A 25 -1.72 7.24 6.88
N LEU A 26 -1.67 6.64 8.07
CA LEU A 26 -0.47 6.00 8.59
C LEU A 26 -0.07 4.79 7.74
N MET A 27 -1.03 3.93 7.40
CA MET A 27 -0.82 2.79 6.50
C MET A 27 -0.30 3.26 5.13
N SER A 28 -0.93 4.28 4.53
CA SER A 28 -0.53 4.83 3.22
C SER A 28 0.88 5.41 3.25
N MET A 29 1.27 6.05 4.35
CA MET A 29 2.63 6.54 4.56
C MET A 29 3.64 5.38 4.55
N PHE A 30 3.40 4.31 5.30
CA PHE A 30 4.32 3.18 5.36
C PHE A 30 4.38 2.40 4.05
N ILE A 31 3.27 2.24 3.33
CA ILE A 31 3.26 1.67 1.98
C ILE A 31 4.10 2.52 1.02
N THR A 32 3.93 3.84 1.04
CA THR A 32 4.69 4.76 0.20
C THR A 32 6.18 4.69 0.52
N LEU A 33 6.54 4.65 1.80
CA LEU A 33 7.93 4.47 2.23
C LEU A 33 8.53 3.12 1.78
N ALA A 34 7.77 2.03 1.90
CA ALA A 34 8.20 0.71 1.42
C ALA A 34 8.48 0.73 -0.08
N LEU A 35 7.58 1.31 -0.88
CA LEU A 35 7.75 1.44 -2.33
C LEU A 35 8.91 2.39 -2.71
N TYR A 36 9.12 3.45 -1.94
CA TYR A 36 10.28 4.34 -2.12
C TYR A 36 11.60 3.61 -1.84
N VAL A 37 11.67 2.84 -0.75
CA VAL A 37 12.86 2.02 -0.42
C VAL A 37 13.10 0.97 -1.49
N PHE A 38 12.04 0.27 -1.95
CA PHE A 38 12.12 -0.66 -3.06
C PHE A 38 12.69 0.01 -4.32
N TYR A 39 12.14 1.17 -4.74
CA TYR A 39 12.62 1.87 -5.93
C TYR A 39 14.08 2.31 -5.79
N ARG A 40 14.51 2.73 -4.62
CA ARG A 40 15.90 3.08 -4.35
C ARG A 40 16.83 1.87 -4.53
N MET A 41 16.42 0.70 -4.02
CA MET A 41 17.13 -0.56 -4.22
C MET A 41 17.14 -0.97 -5.70
N TYR A 42 16.00 -0.83 -6.39
CA TYR A 42 15.88 -1.15 -7.82
C TYR A 42 16.76 -0.26 -8.70
N SER A 43 16.84 1.03 -8.41
CA SER A 43 17.62 2.00 -9.18
C SER A 43 19.14 1.98 -8.88
N GLY A 44 19.61 1.03 -8.08
CA GLY A 44 21.03 0.91 -7.70
C GLY A 44 21.52 1.98 -6.71
N ARG A 45 20.60 2.75 -6.10
CA ARG A 45 20.90 3.76 -5.07
C ARG A 45 20.67 3.23 -3.66
N GLU A 46 20.79 1.91 -3.49
CA GLU A 46 20.54 1.25 -2.21
C GLU A 46 21.52 1.72 -1.12
N ARG A 47 20.99 1.90 0.09
CA ARG A 47 21.78 2.14 1.30
C ARG A 47 21.90 0.84 2.09
N LYS A 48 22.92 0.76 2.96
CA LYS A 48 23.20 -0.42 3.79
C LYS A 48 21.97 -0.95 4.54
N TYR A 49 21.10 -0.05 5.00
CA TYR A 49 19.94 -0.40 5.82
C TYR A 49 18.65 -0.66 5.03
N ASP A 50 18.62 -0.43 3.70
CA ASP A 50 17.40 -0.56 2.90
C ASP A 50 16.82 -1.97 2.92
N LYS A 51 17.69 -2.97 3.00
CA LYS A 51 17.32 -4.39 3.11
C LYS A 51 16.55 -4.73 4.39
N TYR A 52 16.69 -3.93 5.42
CA TYR A 52 15.97 -4.04 6.69
C TYR A 52 14.78 -3.05 6.75
N LEU A 53 14.95 -1.89 6.14
CA LEU A 53 13.94 -0.85 6.15
C LEU A 53 12.70 -1.24 5.32
N LEU A 54 12.89 -1.95 4.21
CA LEU A 54 11.77 -2.44 3.39
C LEU A 54 10.81 -3.34 4.19
N PRO A 55 11.26 -4.45 4.80
CA PRO A 55 10.35 -5.27 5.61
C PRO A 55 9.81 -4.53 6.84
N LEU A 56 10.57 -3.65 7.46
CA LEU A 56 10.09 -2.83 8.57
C LEU A 56 8.92 -1.93 8.15
N CYS A 57 9.02 -1.25 7.02
CA CYS A 57 7.93 -0.42 6.50
C CYS A 57 6.69 -1.26 6.16
N ILE A 58 6.88 -2.45 5.58
CA ILE A 58 5.77 -3.38 5.31
C ILE A 58 5.12 -3.84 6.62
N PHE A 59 5.91 -4.19 7.64
CA PHE A 59 5.40 -4.56 8.96
C PHE A 59 4.58 -3.44 9.59
N LEU A 60 5.09 -2.20 9.58
CA LEU A 60 4.37 -1.04 10.12
C LEU A 60 3.07 -0.75 9.35
N ALA A 61 3.03 -1.02 8.05
CA ALA A 61 1.80 -0.94 7.27
C ALA A 61 0.79 -2.01 7.68
N ILE A 62 1.24 -3.26 7.92
CA ILE A 62 0.40 -4.35 8.47
C ILE A 62 -0.13 -3.96 9.84
N PHE A 63 0.74 -3.47 10.71
CA PHE A 63 0.40 -3.06 12.07
C PHE A 63 -0.65 -1.94 12.09
N SER A 64 -0.63 -1.03 11.10
CA SER A 64 -1.57 0.09 11.03
C SER A 64 -3.00 -0.34 10.69
N LYS A 65 -3.21 -1.28 9.77
CA LYS A 65 -4.57 -1.66 9.29
C LYS A 65 -4.70 -3.12 8.84
N GLY A 66 -3.75 -3.97 9.13
CA GLY A 66 -3.82 -5.42 8.83
C GLY A 66 -3.36 -5.80 7.41
N PRO A 67 -3.93 -6.90 6.82
CA PRO A 67 -3.37 -7.56 5.64
C PRO A 67 -3.19 -6.69 4.39
N ILE A 68 -4.00 -5.66 4.20
CA ILE A 68 -3.89 -4.74 3.06
C ILE A 68 -2.51 -4.07 3.04
N GLY A 69 -1.93 -3.83 4.23
CA GLY A 69 -0.59 -3.24 4.37
C GLY A 69 0.55 -4.04 3.74
N ILE A 70 0.41 -5.37 3.59
CA ILE A 70 1.39 -6.20 2.89
C ILE A 70 0.98 -6.47 1.44
N ILE A 71 -0.32 -6.65 1.17
CA ILE A 71 -0.80 -7.02 -0.17
C ILE A 71 -0.45 -5.94 -1.19
N ILE A 72 -0.72 -4.66 -0.87
CA ILE A 72 -0.48 -3.56 -1.81
C ILE A 72 1.01 -3.45 -2.20
N PRO A 73 1.99 -3.32 -1.28
CA PRO A 73 3.38 -3.18 -1.69
C PRO A 73 3.91 -4.44 -2.38
N VAL A 74 3.55 -5.64 -1.92
CA VAL A 74 4.03 -6.89 -2.53
C VAL A 74 3.49 -7.04 -3.96
N VAL A 75 2.18 -6.88 -4.17
CA VAL A 75 1.57 -6.98 -5.50
C VAL A 75 2.13 -5.89 -6.42
N SER A 76 2.29 -4.66 -5.94
CA SER A 76 2.84 -3.56 -6.74
C SER A 76 4.29 -3.83 -7.17
N ILE A 77 5.14 -4.34 -6.27
CA ILE A 77 6.53 -4.71 -6.57
C ILE A 77 6.58 -5.83 -7.60
N LEU A 78 5.81 -6.90 -7.40
CA LEU A 78 5.78 -8.03 -8.33
C LEU A 78 5.28 -7.63 -9.70
N THR A 79 4.18 -6.88 -9.78
CA THR A 79 3.63 -6.38 -11.04
C THR A 79 4.63 -5.47 -11.76
N PHE A 80 5.28 -4.57 -11.05
CA PHE A 80 6.31 -3.70 -11.63
C PHE A 80 7.49 -4.51 -12.19
N LEU A 81 8.00 -5.48 -11.45
CA LEU A 81 9.09 -6.35 -11.90
C LEU A 81 8.67 -7.20 -13.11
N THR A 82 7.43 -7.65 -13.18
CA THR A 82 6.88 -8.36 -14.33
C THR A 82 6.83 -7.46 -15.56
N ILE A 83 6.32 -6.25 -15.45
CA ILE A 83 6.29 -5.26 -16.54
C ILE A 83 7.71 -4.94 -17.04
N LYS A 84 8.70 -4.97 -16.16
CA LYS A 84 10.11 -4.75 -16.49
C LYS A 84 10.84 -6.01 -16.99
N GLY A 85 10.18 -7.17 -17.04
CA GLY A 85 10.80 -8.45 -17.40
C GLY A 85 11.85 -8.95 -16.39
N LYS A 86 11.83 -8.42 -15.16
CA LYS A 86 12.79 -8.71 -14.08
C LYS A 86 12.18 -9.48 -12.92
N ILE A 87 11.16 -10.27 -13.18
CA ILE A 87 10.46 -11.02 -12.11
C ILE A 87 11.41 -11.97 -11.36
N LYS A 88 12.45 -12.48 -12.03
CA LYS A 88 13.48 -13.34 -11.40
C LYS A 88 14.24 -12.63 -10.28
N ASP A 89 14.33 -11.30 -10.33
CA ASP A 89 15.00 -10.48 -9.32
C ASP A 89 14.11 -10.25 -8.08
N SER A 90 12.87 -10.73 -8.07
CA SER A 90 11.96 -10.58 -6.93
C SER A 90 12.56 -11.11 -5.63
N GLY A 91 13.35 -12.18 -5.68
CA GLY A 91 14.06 -12.74 -4.53
C GLY A 91 15.08 -11.79 -3.90
N LYS A 92 15.59 -10.79 -4.64
CA LYS A 92 16.49 -9.75 -4.10
C LYS A 92 15.75 -8.83 -3.14
N TYR A 93 14.48 -8.53 -3.40
CA TYR A 93 13.66 -7.57 -2.67
C TYR A 93 12.70 -8.25 -1.68
N LEU A 94 12.01 -9.29 -2.15
CA LEU A 94 10.99 -10.05 -1.41
C LEU A 94 11.47 -11.48 -1.10
N GLY A 95 12.78 -11.69 -0.95
CA GLY A 95 13.36 -13.00 -0.67
C GLY A 95 13.27 -13.40 0.80
N PHE A 96 13.95 -14.50 1.13
CA PHE A 96 13.93 -15.12 2.46
C PHE A 96 14.22 -14.15 3.61
N ARG A 97 15.15 -13.19 3.42
CA ARG A 97 15.45 -12.17 4.42
C ARG A 97 14.24 -11.29 4.75
N THR A 98 13.54 -10.79 3.71
CA THR A 98 12.36 -9.91 3.89
C THR A 98 11.26 -10.64 4.62
N TRP A 99 10.95 -11.87 4.20
CA TRP A 99 9.94 -12.70 4.86
C TRP A 99 10.36 -13.13 6.27
N GLY A 100 11.63 -13.47 6.48
CA GLY A 100 12.15 -13.83 7.81
C GLY A 100 12.03 -12.67 8.81
N ILE A 101 12.38 -11.44 8.39
CA ILE A 101 12.23 -10.26 9.25
C ILE A 101 10.76 -9.97 9.53
N LEU A 102 9.88 -10.06 8.52
CA LEU A 102 8.44 -9.88 8.71
C LEU A 102 7.86 -10.89 9.70
N LEU A 103 8.18 -12.17 9.52
CA LEU A 103 7.73 -13.22 10.43
C LEU A 103 8.24 -13.00 11.86
N LEU A 104 9.51 -12.63 12.01
CA LEU A 104 10.08 -12.33 13.32
C LEU A 104 9.35 -11.16 14.00
N LEU A 105 9.15 -10.04 13.29
CA LEU A 105 8.46 -8.88 13.85
C LEU A 105 7.01 -9.20 14.20
N CYS A 106 6.29 -9.91 13.34
CA CYS A 106 4.94 -10.36 13.62
C CYS A 106 4.89 -11.32 14.82
N SER A 107 5.82 -12.27 14.90
CA SER A 107 5.89 -13.22 16.01
C SER A 107 6.15 -12.53 17.34
N VAL A 108 7.08 -11.58 17.38
CA VAL A 108 7.35 -10.78 18.58
C VAL A 108 6.10 -10.02 19.00
N TRP A 109 5.44 -9.36 18.05
CA TRP A 109 4.23 -8.60 18.36
C TRP A 109 3.08 -9.48 18.86
N PHE A 110 2.80 -10.60 18.19
CA PHE A 110 1.76 -11.55 18.63
C PHE A 110 2.08 -12.19 19.99
N SER A 111 3.37 -12.47 20.26
CA SER A 111 3.80 -12.98 21.56
C SER A 111 3.55 -11.97 22.69
N LEU A 112 3.85 -10.69 22.45
CA LEU A 112 3.56 -9.62 23.42
C LEU A 112 2.06 -9.47 23.68
N VAL A 113 1.25 -9.49 22.62
CA VAL A 113 -0.22 -9.47 22.75
C VAL A 113 -0.74 -10.67 23.54
N TRP A 114 -0.19 -11.86 23.28
CA TRP A 114 -0.57 -13.07 24.01
C TRP A 114 -0.26 -13.00 25.50
N VAL A 115 0.92 -12.49 25.85
CA VAL A 115 1.35 -12.34 27.24
C VAL A 115 0.50 -11.33 27.99
N GLU A 116 0.13 -10.20 27.34
CA GLU A 116 -0.58 -9.10 28.01
C GLU A 116 -2.09 -9.26 28.00
N ALA A 117 -2.68 -9.71 26.91
CA ALA A 117 -4.14 -9.75 26.71
C ALA A 117 -4.73 -11.17 26.72
N GLY A 118 -3.88 -12.21 26.76
CA GLY A 118 -4.31 -13.61 26.82
C GLY A 118 -4.80 -14.19 25.49
N ASN A 119 -5.12 -15.49 25.55
CA ASN A 119 -5.44 -16.29 24.34
C ASN A 119 -6.77 -15.89 23.68
N SER A 120 -7.74 -15.45 24.50
CA SER A 120 -9.06 -15.04 24.01
C SER A 120 -8.97 -13.80 23.11
N TYR A 121 -8.20 -12.80 23.51
CA TYR A 121 -8.00 -11.58 22.74
C TYR A 121 -7.19 -11.84 21.47
N LEU A 122 -6.16 -12.68 21.54
CA LEU A 122 -5.37 -13.06 20.37
C LEU A 122 -6.22 -13.75 19.31
N ASN A 123 -7.10 -14.68 19.71
CA ASN A 123 -8.02 -15.35 18.82
C ASN A 123 -9.01 -14.36 18.18
N ASP A 124 -9.56 -13.43 18.95
CA ASP A 124 -10.45 -12.39 18.42
C ASP A 124 -9.74 -11.51 17.40
N LEU A 125 -8.51 -11.10 17.68
CA LEU A 125 -7.69 -10.29 16.79
C LEU A 125 -7.38 -10.99 15.46
N LEU A 126 -6.98 -12.27 15.51
CA LEU A 126 -6.59 -13.04 14.33
C LEU A 126 -7.81 -13.44 13.49
N PHE A 127 -8.85 -13.99 14.13
CA PHE A 127 -9.98 -14.54 13.41
C PHE A 127 -11.09 -13.52 13.15
N ASN A 128 -11.53 -12.77 14.15
CA ASN A 128 -12.65 -11.86 13.98
C ASN A 128 -12.23 -10.54 13.35
N GLN A 129 -11.17 -9.92 13.84
CA GLN A 129 -10.78 -8.59 13.38
C GLN A 129 -9.93 -8.65 12.10
N THR A 130 -9.21 -9.73 11.84
CA THR A 130 -8.34 -9.83 10.66
C THR A 130 -8.99 -10.67 9.57
N PHE A 131 -9.30 -11.93 9.84
CA PHE A 131 -9.78 -12.87 8.83
C PHE A 131 -11.26 -12.60 8.46
N ASN A 132 -12.15 -12.49 9.43
CA ASN A 132 -13.57 -12.29 9.15
C ASN A 132 -13.85 -10.92 8.50
N ARG A 133 -13.11 -9.87 8.86
CA ARG A 133 -13.21 -8.57 8.16
C ARG A 133 -12.70 -8.63 6.73
N ALA A 134 -11.68 -9.44 6.44
CA ALA A 134 -11.16 -9.59 5.09
C ALA A 134 -12.11 -10.40 4.18
N VAL A 135 -12.78 -11.43 4.74
CA VAL A 135 -13.58 -12.39 3.98
C VAL A 135 -15.08 -12.06 4.04
N SER A 136 -15.59 -11.66 5.18
CA SER A 136 -17.01 -11.38 5.39
C SER A 136 -17.23 -10.07 6.15
N SER A 137 -17.28 -8.96 5.43
CA SER A 137 -17.77 -7.73 6.02
C SER A 137 -19.29 -7.81 6.13
N PHE A 138 -19.80 -7.99 7.36
CA PHE A 138 -21.24 -8.10 7.61
C PHE A 138 -22.01 -6.80 7.40
N HIS A 139 -21.37 -5.61 7.39
CA HIS A 139 -22.05 -4.32 7.41
C HIS A 139 -21.84 -3.40 6.21
N HIS A 140 -20.80 -3.61 5.39
CA HIS A 140 -20.52 -2.73 4.25
C HIS A 140 -20.07 -3.56 3.03
N LYS A 141 -21.06 -4.11 2.29
CA LYS A 141 -20.82 -4.75 0.99
C LYS A 141 -21.04 -3.70 -0.09
N GLU A 142 -19.98 -3.06 -0.53
CA GLU A 142 -20.04 -2.14 -1.64
C GLU A 142 -19.64 -2.84 -2.95
N PRO A 143 -20.23 -2.43 -4.09
CA PRO A 143 -19.92 -3.01 -5.39
C PRO A 143 -18.46 -2.77 -5.78
N PHE A 144 -17.95 -3.58 -6.69
CA PHE A 144 -16.54 -3.53 -7.09
C PHE A 144 -16.13 -2.15 -7.66
N TYR A 145 -17.07 -1.42 -8.27
CA TYR A 145 -16.84 -0.08 -8.83
C TYR A 145 -16.92 1.06 -7.78
N TYR A 146 -17.13 0.75 -6.50
CA TYR A 146 -17.25 1.72 -5.42
C TYR A 146 -16.08 2.73 -5.39
N TYR A 147 -14.84 2.24 -5.47
CA TYR A 147 -13.67 3.13 -5.46
C TYR A 147 -13.57 4.02 -6.69
N PHE A 148 -14.15 3.62 -7.82
CA PHE A 148 -14.24 4.49 -8.98
C PHE A 148 -15.19 5.68 -8.73
N GLN A 149 -16.28 5.46 -8.03
CA GLN A 149 -17.19 6.55 -7.63
C GLN A 149 -16.53 7.45 -6.56
N VAL A 150 -15.94 6.82 -5.52
CA VAL A 150 -15.26 7.53 -4.42
C VAL A 150 -14.12 8.41 -4.91
N PHE A 151 -13.40 7.98 -5.93
CA PHE A 151 -12.27 8.72 -6.50
C PHE A 151 -12.66 10.17 -6.89
N TRP A 152 -13.83 10.37 -7.48
CA TRP A 152 -14.23 11.67 -7.99
C TRP A 152 -14.37 12.73 -6.90
N TYR A 153 -14.97 12.40 -5.77
CA TYR A 153 -15.13 13.36 -4.67
C TYR A 153 -13.95 13.36 -3.70
N SER A 154 -13.27 12.24 -3.55
CA SER A 154 -12.11 12.14 -2.65
C SER A 154 -10.90 12.92 -3.15
N PHE A 155 -10.72 12.96 -4.47
CA PHE A 155 -9.62 13.68 -5.12
C PHE A 155 -10.02 15.11 -5.55
N ALA A 156 -11.25 15.54 -5.24
CA ALA A 156 -11.68 16.90 -5.56
C ALA A 156 -10.75 17.95 -4.92
N PRO A 157 -10.49 19.07 -5.62
CA PRO A 157 -11.00 19.44 -6.94
C PRO A 157 -10.19 18.85 -8.12
N TRP A 158 -9.15 18.06 -7.87
CA TRP A 158 -8.13 17.65 -8.83
C TRP A 158 -8.46 16.36 -9.60
N SER A 159 -9.58 15.72 -9.32
CA SER A 159 -9.98 14.42 -9.91
C SER A 159 -9.96 14.44 -11.44
N ILE A 160 -10.58 15.45 -12.06
CA ILE A 160 -10.65 15.58 -13.51
C ILE A 160 -9.27 15.82 -14.11
N LEU A 161 -8.48 16.72 -13.50
CA LEU A 161 -7.12 17.02 -13.95
C LEU A 161 -6.22 15.79 -13.86
N PHE A 162 -6.28 15.05 -12.74
CA PHE A 162 -5.47 13.87 -12.53
C PHE A 162 -5.80 12.77 -13.54
N PHE A 163 -7.10 12.53 -13.78
CA PHE A 163 -7.55 11.55 -14.77
C PHE A 163 -7.13 11.95 -16.20
N ALA A 164 -7.32 13.22 -16.55
CA ALA A 164 -6.88 13.75 -17.85
C ALA A 164 -5.36 13.62 -18.04
N LEU A 165 -4.56 13.93 -17.02
CA LEU A 165 -3.10 13.80 -17.08
C LEU A 165 -2.64 12.35 -17.26
N ILE A 166 -3.30 11.39 -16.61
CA ILE A 166 -3.02 9.96 -16.81
C ILE A 166 -3.32 9.56 -18.26
N LEU A 167 -4.51 9.90 -18.77
CA LEU A 167 -4.91 9.57 -20.14
C LEU A 167 -3.96 10.20 -21.19
N LEU A 168 -3.65 11.48 -21.04
CA LEU A 168 -2.70 12.17 -21.89
C LEU A 168 -1.29 11.58 -21.78
N GLY A 169 -0.87 11.22 -20.58
CA GLY A 169 0.42 10.57 -20.33
C GLY A 169 0.54 9.23 -21.06
N ILE A 170 -0.51 8.42 -21.04
CA ILE A 170 -0.56 7.14 -21.76
C ILE A 170 -0.61 7.39 -23.26
N LYS A 171 -1.56 8.23 -23.74
CA LYS A 171 -1.75 8.53 -25.18
C LYS A 171 -0.49 9.08 -25.83
N ASN A 172 0.18 10.02 -25.19
CA ASN A 172 1.37 10.68 -25.73
C ASN A 172 2.67 9.94 -25.38
N LYS A 173 2.59 8.72 -24.82
CA LYS A 173 3.75 7.91 -24.43
C LYS A 173 4.74 8.68 -23.53
N LEU A 174 4.23 9.52 -22.64
CA LEU A 174 5.05 10.33 -21.72
C LEU A 174 5.57 9.52 -20.53
N ILE A 175 5.00 8.34 -20.27
CA ILE A 175 5.41 7.40 -19.22
C ILE A 175 6.69 6.68 -19.69
N LYS A 176 7.83 7.36 -19.58
CA LYS A 176 9.12 6.87 -20.10
C LYS A 176 10.01 6.32 -19.00
N THR A 177 10.02 6.96 -17.85
CA THR A 177 10.94 6.62 -16.76
C THR A 177 10.43 5.42 -15.95
N ASP A 178 11.34 4.74 -15.28
CA ASP A 178 10.99 3.60 -14.43
C ASP A 178 10.14 4.03 -13.22
N ILE A 179 10.35 5.25 -12.74
CA ILE A 179 9.54 5.80 -11.66
C ILE A 179 8.09 6.07 -12.13
N ASP A 180 7.88 6.57 -13.35
CA ASP A 180 6.54 6.79 -13.89
C ASP A 180 5.77 5.47 -14.01
N LYS A 181 6.46 4.42 -14.49
CA LYS A 181 5.90 3.06 -14.58
C LYS A 181 5.55 2.50 -13.21
N LEU A 182 6.43 2.71 -12.22
CA LEU A 182 6.15 2.28 -10.85
C LEU A 182 4.91 3.00 -10.29
N PHE A 183 4.83 4.33 -10.42
CA PHE A 183 3.66 5.08 -9.94
C PHE A 183 2.36 4.60 -10.59
N LEU A 184 2.34 4.43 -11.90
CA LEU A 184 1.17 3.91 -12.60
C LEU A 184 0.80 2.49 -12.12
N THR A 185 1.81 1.64 -11.94
CA THR A 185 1.60 0.28 -11.41
C THR A 185 0.99 0.32 -10.02
N VAL A 186 1.52 1.16 -9.12
CA VAL A 186 1.02 1.30 -7.75
C VAL A 186 -0.43 1.79 -7.74
N VAL A 187 -0.76 2.79 -8.54
CA VAL A 187 -2.15 3.30 -8.64
C VAL A 187 -3.10 2.20 -9.11
N LEU A 188 -2.75 1.50 -10.18
CA LEU A 188 -3.59 0.44 -10.74
C LEU A 188 -3.73 -0.75 -9.81
N THR A 189 -2.63 -1.24 -9.23
CA THR A 189 -2.65 -2.38 -8.31
C THR A 189 -3.39 -2.06 -7.02
N SER A 190 -3.19 -0.86 -6.45
CA SER A 190 -3.92 -0.43 -5.25
C SER A 190 -5.42 -0.35 -5.52
N PHE A 191 -5.80 0.24 -6.66
CA PHE A 191 -7.20 0.32 -7.05
C PHE A 191 -7.83 -1.06 -7.23
N LEU A 192 -7.15 -1.98 -7.92
CA LEU A 192 -7.63 -3.35 -8.12
C LEU A 192 -7.74 -4.12 -6.80
N VAL A 193 -6.69 -4.09 -5.97
CA VAL A 193 -6.67 -4.78 -4.67
C VAL A 193 -7.81 -4.29 -3.79
N LEU A 194 -7.98 -2.97 -3.66
CA LEU A 194 -9.05 -2.40 -2.86
C LEU A 194 -10.44 -2.69 -3.45
N SER A 195 -10.57 -2.76 -4.78
CA SER A 195 -11.86 -3.09 -5.44
C SER A 195 -12.27 -4.55 -5.22
N ILE A 196 -11.32 -5.46 -5.07
CA ILE A 196 -11.59 -6.90 -4.81
C ILE A 196 -11.98 -7.13 -3.35
N VAL A 197 -11.45 -6.35 -2.42
CA VAL A 197 -11.78 -6.49 -0.99
C VAL A 197 -13.24 -6.07 -0.75
N SER A 198 -14.02 -6.97 -0.15
CA SER A 198 -15.46 -6.75 0.09
C SER A 198 -15.75 -5.70 1.17
N ALA A 199 -14.85 -5.57 2.15
CA ALA A 199 -14.95 -4.59 3.23
C ALA A 199 -14.51 -3.21 2.73
N LYS A 200 -15.48 -2.36 2.43
CA LYS A 200 -15.24 -1.00 1.91
C LYS A 200 -15.84 0.07 2.79
#